data_395a50381b2fed26be164eac8827eee1
#
_entry.id   395a50381b2fed26be164eac8827eee1
#
_cell.length_a   1.000
_cell.length_b   1.000
_cell.length_c   1.000
_cell.angle_alpha   90.00
_cell.angle_beta   90.00
_cell.angle_gamma   90.00
#
_symmetry.space_group_name_H-M   'P 1'
#
loop_
_entity.id
_entity.type
_entity.pdbx_description
1 polymer ?
#
loop_
_entity_poly.entity_id
_entity_poly.type
_entity_poly.pdbx_seq_one_letter_code
_entity_poly.pdbx_strand_id
1 'polypeptide(L)'
;SISCPAYFVLDESNASIDGAIEAMKENKAYRDTIKTPEQAAQMMRSSSLLIIVDTQRKSSLLSAELLEKAGKAVVIDHHRRAVDSIQNPTLNYLEAGSSSACEMVTEVIQYFDDGLKPTTFESGALLAGITMDTKHFSFNTGARTFEAASYLRRNGADNTTVKMMFQDDMQTYRNRAKVVENAIIMEQGIAISACPAGMEATNLIAAQAADELVNIKGIQASFVLAERGQVIYISGRSLGDISVQLILEKLGGGGHQSIAGAQLKDVTMDEAISRLTESINSYLKEAHEK
;
A
#
# COMPACT_ATOMS: atom_id res chain seq x y z
N SER A 1 14.41 29.71 1.66
CA SER A 1 13.25 28.92 2.06
C SER A 1 12.03 29.44 1.34
N ILE A 2 11.38 28.60 0.56
CA ILE A 2 10.06 28.91 0.00
C ILE A 2 9.09 28.77 1.17
N SER A 3 8.77 29.87 1.84
CA SER A 3 7.82 29.91 2.96
C SER A 3 6.39 29.80 2.41
N CYS A 4 5.98 28.59 2.01
CA CYS A 4 4.62 28.32 1.58
C CYS A 4 3.99 27.37 2.60
N PRO A 5 2.81 27.71 3.18
CA PRO A 5 2.07 26.78 4.03
C PRO A 5 1.72 25.51 3.25
N ALA A 6 2.07 24.35 3.79
CA ALA A 6 1.72 23.05 3.23
C ALA A 6 0.92 22.23 4.25
N TYR A 7 -0.03 21.43 3.76
CA TYR A 7 -0.90 20.61 4.58
C TYR A 7 -1.01 19.21 4.00
N PHE A 8 -1.04 18.22 4.89
CA PHE A 8 -1.34 16.84 4.55
C PHE A 8 -2.84 16.61 4.69
N VAL A 9 -3.47 16.14 3.64
CA VAL A 9 -4.88 15.77 3.69
C VAL A 9 -4.99 14.28 3.98
N LEU A 10 -5.68 13.97 5.08
CA LEU A 10 -5.88 12.61 5.56
C LEU A 10 -7.31 12.48 6.07
N ASP A 11 -8.01 11.42 5.67
CA ASP A 11 -9.38 11.15 6.13
C ASP A 11 -9.35 10.30 7.41
N GLU A 12 -9.05 9.02 7.28
CA GLU A 12 -8.93 8.10 8.40
C GLU A 12 -7.51 7.50 8.45
N SER A 13 -6.97 7.38 9.65
CA SER A 13 -5.74 6.62 9.84
C SER A 13 -6.05 5.11 9.82
N ASN A 14 -5.06 4.33 9.47
CA ASN A 14 -5.10 2.87 9.58
C ASN A 14 -3.83 2.36 10.26
N ALA A 15 -3.87 1.14 10.77
CA ALA A 15 -2.78 0.58 11.56
C ALA A 15 -1.41 0.62 10.84
N SER A 16 -1.39 0.67 9.49
CA SER A 16 -0.13 0.72 8.73
C SER A 16 0.56 2.09 8.79
N ILE A 17 -0.18 3.16 9.05
CA ILE A 17 0.34 4.54 9.07
C ILE A 17 0.23 5.22 10.43
N ASP A 18 -0.42 4.58 11.41
CA ASP A 18 -0.65 5.16 12.74
C ASP A 18 0.64 5.62 13.40
N GLY A 19 1.70 4.81 13.36
CA GLY A 19 3.00 5.18 13.92
C GLY A 19 3.62 6.42 13.25
N ALA A 20 3.47 6.58 11.95
CA ALA A 20 3.96 7.75 11.23
C ALA A 20 3.13 9.01 11.57
N ILE A 21 1.80 8.86 11.69
CA ILE A 21 0.89 9.95 12.07
C ILE A 21 1.14 10.39 13.51
N GLU A 22 1.35 9.46 14.44
CA GLU A 22 1.70 9.78 15.82
C GLU A 22 3.02 10.56 15.89
N ALA A 23 4.05 10.10 15.19
CA ALA A 23 5.31 10.82 15.10
C ALA A 23 5.16 12.24 14.50
N MET A 24 4.26 12.42 13.51
CA MET A 24 3.93 13.75 12.99
C MET A 24 3.23 14.63 14.03
N LYS A 25 2.27 14.08 14.79
CA LYS A 25 1.53 14.81 15.84
C LYS A 25 2.43 15.23 17.01
N GLU A 26 3.40 14.43 17.36
CA GLU A 26 4.39 14.74 18.40
C GLU A 26 5.39 15.82 17.95
N ASN A 27 5.66 15.92 16.65
CA ASN A 27 6.59 16.89 16.10
C ASN A 27 5.93 18.27 15.95
N LYS A 28 6.45 19.27 16.69
CA LYS A 28 5.92 20.65 16.70
C LYS A 28 5.85 21.30 15.32
N ALA A 29 6.69 20.89 14.37
CA ALA A 29 6.71 21.46 13.03
C ALA A 29 5.56 20.91 12.15
N TYR A 30 5.05 19.70 12.43
CA TYR A 30 4.10 19.01 11.56
C TYR A 30 2.72 18.77 12.18
N ARG A 31 2.58 18.80 13.51
CA ARG A 31 1.33 18.47 14.23
C ARG A 31 0.09 19.21 13.72
N ASP A 32 0.27 20.47 13.31
CA ASP A 32 -0.84 21.32 12.85
C ASP A 32 -1.02 21.28 11.33
N THR A 33 -0.25 20.47 10.61
CA THR A 33 -0.30 20.37 9.14
C THR A 33 -1.29 19.32 8.63
N ILE A 34 -1.73 18.39 9.48
CA ILE A 34 -2.72 17.37 9.11
C ILE A 34 -4.12 18.01 9.10
N LYS A 35 -4.85 17.82 8.00
CA LYS A 35 -6.21 18.33 7.78
C LYS A 35 -7.11 17.24 7.24
N THR A 36 -8.40 17.28 7.63
CA THR A 36 -9.40 16.46 6.94
C THR A 36 -9.69 17.01 5.53
N PRO A 37 -10.28 16.22 4.63
CA PRO A 37 -10.70 16.71 3.31
C PRO A 37 -11.58 17.97 3.37
N GLU A 38 -12.52 18.04 4.34
CA GLU A 38 -13.42 19.17 4.52
C GLU A 38 -12.65 20.43 4.99
N GLN A 39 -11.75 20.30 5.95
CA GLN A 39 -10.89 21.38 6.40
C GLN A 39 -10.01 21.91 5.27
N ALA A 40 -9.40 21.00 4.50
CA ALA A 40 -8.59 21.37 3.36
C ALA A 40 -9.43 22.09 2.27
N ALA A 41 -10.63 21.62 1.98
CA ALA A 41 -11.54 22.23 1.01
C ALA A 41 -11.98 23.66 1.41
N GLN A 42 -12.13 23.92 2.73
CA GLN A 42 -12.44 25.26 3.24
C GLN A 42 -11.23 26.22 3.15
N MET A 43 -10.01 25.68 3.27
CA MET A 43 -8.77 26.47 3.24
C MET A 43 -8.28 26.73 1.82
N MET A 44 -8.69 25.90 0.85
CA MET A 44 -8.22 25.93 -0.53
C MET A 44 -8.61 27.23 -1.24
N ARG A 45 -7.69 27.78 -2.01
CA ARG A 45 -7.84 28.99 -2.81
C ARG A 45 -7.50 28.70 -4.27
N SER A 46 -7.90 29.56 -5.19
CA SER A 46 -7.54 29.44 -6.61
C SER A 46 -6.03 29.46 -6.87
N SER A 47 -5.23 30.00 -5.93
CA SER A 47 -3.77 30.02 -5.96
C SER A 47 -3.14 28.76 -5.32
N SER A 48 -3.93 27.89 -4.70
CA SER A 48 -3.43 26.66 -4.06
C SER A 48 -2.97 25.66 -5.11
N LEU A 49 -1.87 24.98 -4.81
CA LEU A 49 -1.36 23.83 -5.56
C LEU A 49 -1.81 22.56 -4.84
N LEU A 50 -2.50 21.68 -5.55
CA LEU A 50 -2.79 20.32 -5.07
C LEU A 50 -1.69 19.37 -5.55
N ILE A 51 -1.02 18.70 -4.62
CA ILE A 51 -0.02 17.66 -4.95
C ILE A 51 -0.64 16.32 -4.58
N ILE A 52 -0.81 15.47 -5.56
CA ILE A 52 -1.36 14.11 -5.44
C ILE A 52 -0.18 13.15 -5.59
N VAL A 53 0.03 12.32 -4.58
CA VAL A 53 1.12 11.34 -4.55
C VAL A 53 0.57 9.94 -4.44
N ASP A 54 1.28 8.98 -5.05
CA ASP A 54 1.01 7.54 -4.98
C ASP A 54 -0.34 7.09 -5.59
N THR A 55 -1.00 7.98 -6.30
CA THR A 55 -2.16 7.65 -7.13
C THR A 55 -2.34 8.63 -8.26
N GLN A 56 -2.82 8.15 -9.39
CA GLN A 56 -3.27 8.94 -10.52
C GLN A 56 -4.76 8.76 -10.79
N ARG A 57 -5.44 7.87 -10.03
CA ARG A 57 -6.83 7.48 -10.26
C ARG A 57 -7.78 8.43 -9.54
N LYS A 58 -8.79 8.93 -10.26
CA LYS A 58 -9.84 9.74 -9.65
C LYS A 58 -10.63 8.98 -8.58
N SER A 59 -10.87 7.68 -8.82
CA SER A 59 -11.59 6.80 -7.89
C SER A 59 -10.85 6.53 -6.57
N SER A 60 -9.54 6.78 -6.53
CA SER A 60 -8.69 6.57 -5.34
C SER A 60 -8.40 7.87 -4.58
N LEU A 61 -8.92 9.01 -5.03
CA LEU A 61 -8.74 10.27 -4.32
C LEU A 61 -9.56 10.30 -3.03
N LEU A 62 -8.96 10.79 -1.96
CA LEU A 62 -9.67 11.05 -0.69
C LEU A 62 -10.84 12.03 -0.86
N SER A 63 -10.69 13.00 -1.79
CA SER A 63 -11.74 13.97 -2.09
C SER A 63 -11.64 14.45 -3.54
N ALA A 64 -12.66 14.17 -4.31
CA ALA A 64 -12.82 14.71 -5.67
C ALA A 64 -12.99 16.24 -5.66
N GLU A 65 -13.62 16.78 -4.60
CA GLU A 65 -13.86 18.23 -4.41
C GLU A 65 -12.54 19.02 -4.38
N LEU A 66 -11.49 18.47 -3.75
CA LEU A 66 -10.18 19.14 -3.71
C LEU A 66 -9.57 19.25 -5.11
N LEU A 67 -9.73 18.23 -5.93
CA LEU A 67 -9.25 18.28 -7.32
C LEU A 67 -10.03 19.30 -8.15
N GLU A 68 -11.35 19.40 -7.97
CA GLU A 68 -12.21 20.35 -8.68
C GLU A 68 -11.91 21.80 -8.27
N LYS A 69 -11.61 22.05 -6.99
CA LYS A 69 -11.29 23.39 -6.47
C LYS A 69 -9.86 23.84 -6.77
N ALA A 70 -8.96 22.89 -7.04
CA ALA A 70 -7.56 23.20 -7.26
C ALA A 70 -7.34 23.99 -8.56
N GLY A 71 -6.70 25.15 -8.46
CA GLY A 71 -6.30 25.92 -9.65
C GLY A 71 -5.18 25.22 -10.43
N LYS A 72 -4.34 24.48 -9.74
CA LYS A 72 -3.23 23.69 -10.30
C LYS A 72 -3.12 22.36 -9.56
N ALA A 73 -2.89 21.27 -10.29
CA ALA A 73 -2.65 19.96 -9.74
C ALA A 73 -1.33 19.37 -10.28
N VAL A 74 -0.60 18.70 -9.39
CA VAL A 74 0.58 17.90 -9.69
C VAL A 74 0.27 16.46 -9.31
N VAL A 75 0.60 15.51 -10.17
CA VAL A 75 0.47 14.08 -9.91
C VAL A 75 1.86 13.45 -9.97
N ILE A 76 2.24 12.73 -8.90
CA ILE A 76 3.48 11.95 -8.80
C ILE A 76 3.09 10.52 -8.43
N ASP A 77 3.27 9.56 -9.34
CA ASP A 77 2.80 8.20 -9.14
C ASP A 77 3.68 7.18 -9.87
N HIS A 78 3.91 6.04 -9.23
CA HIS A 78 4.70 4.95 -9.77
C HIS A 78 3.85 3.77 -10.30
N HIS A 79 2.53 3.88 -10.23
CA HIS A 79 1.64 2.86 -10.74
C HIS A 79 1.51 2.91 -12.27
N ARG A 80 1.16 1.78 -12.89
CA ARG A 80 0.83 1.73 -14.31
C ARG A 80 -0.38 2.62 -14.60
N ARG A 81 -0.37 3.27 -15.76
CA ARG A 81 -1.43 4.20 -16.15
C ARG A 81 -2.80 3.53 -16.11
N ALA A 82 -3.74 4.14 -15.40
CA ALA A 82 -5.10 3.67 -15.26
C ALA A 82 -6.05 4.36 -16.26
N VAL A 83 -7.17 3.68 -16.57
CA VAL A 83 -8.19 4.23 -17.49
C VAL A 83 -8.85 5.48 -16.90
N ASP A 84 -9.07 5.50 -15.57
CA ASP A 84 -9.67 6.61 -14.82
C ASP A 84 -8.63 7.62 -14.29
N SER A 85 -7.49 7.76 -14.97
CA SER A 85 -6.44 8.70 -14.59
C SER A 85 -6.94 10.14 -14.60
N ILE A 86 -6.39 10.95 -13.69
CA ILE A 86 -6.62 12.39 -13.62
C ILE A 86 -6.20 13.02 -14.93
N GLN A 87 -7.13 13.76 -15.56
CA GLN A 87 -6.90 14.38 -16.86
C GLN A 87 -6.29 15.77 -16.71
N ASN A 88 -5.32 16.09 -17.57
CA ASN A 88 -4.68 17.40 -17.69
C ASN A 88 -4.19 18.04 -16.38
N PRO A 89 -3.44 17.33 -15.53
CA PRO A 89 -2.78 17.98 -14.40
C PRO A 89 -1.74 18.97 -14.92
N THR A 90 -1.39 19.98 -14.13
CA THR A 90 -0.34 20.96 -14.48
C THR A 90 1.02 20.28 -14.68
N LEU A 91 1.31 19.27 -13.85
CA LEU A 91 2.45 18.37 -14.00
C LEU A 91 1.98 16.93 -13.75
N ASN A 92 2.41 16.03 -14.62
CA ASN A 92 2.13 14.60 -14.48
C ASN A 92 3.45 13.84 -14.53
N TYR A 93 3.96 13.41 -13.38
CA TYR A 93 5.17 12.62 -13.26
C TYR A 93 4.79 11.18 -12.93
N LEU A 94 4.71 10.35 -13.97
CA LEU A 94 4.37 8.92 -13.88
C LEU A 94 5.56 8.08 -14.29
N GLU A 95 6.04 7.22 -13.40
CA GLU A 95 7.23 6.40 -13.60
C GLU A 95 7.01 4.98 -13.05
N ALA A 96 6.41 4.12 -13.87
CA ALA A 96 6.09 2.74 -13.46
C ALA A 96 7.32 1.84 -13.19
N GLY A 97 8.53 2.31 -13.49
CA GLY A 97 9.79 1.64 -13.15
C GLY A 97 10.37 2.04 -11.81
N SER A 98 9.80 3.04 -11.15
CA SER A 98 10.21 3.48 -9.81
C SER A 98 9.67 2.52 -8.74
N SER A 99 10.42 2.33 -7.66
CA SER A 99 10.00 1.43 -6.58
C SER A 99 8.83 1.97 -5.75
N SER A 100 8.72 3.30 -5.67
CA SER A 100 7.73 3.99 -4.84
C SER A 100 7.57 5.45 -5.24
N ALA A 101 6.46 6.07 -4.91
CA ALA A 101 6.30 7.51 -4.99
C ALA A 101 7.31 8.25 -4.09
N CYS A 102 7.71 7.65 -2.97
CA CYS A 102 8.72 8.20 -2.07
C CYS A 102 10.13 8.24 -2.71
N GLU A 103 10.50 7.27 -3.55
CA GLU A 103 11.73 7.32 -4.37
C GLU A 103 11.67 8.53 -5.30
N MET A 104 10.58 8.66 -6.06
CA MET A 104 10.39 9.76 -7.02
C MET A 104 10.43 11.14 -6.36
N VAL A 105 9.76 11.30 -5.21
CA VAL A 105 9.79 12.55 -4.44
C VAL A 105 11.20 12.84 -3.92
N THR A 106 11.94 11.82 -3.47
CA THR A 106 13.33 11.96 -3.02
C THR A 106 14.23 12.47 -4.15
N GLU A 107 14.08 11.94 -5.37
CA GLU A 107 14.80 12.42 -6.55
C GLU A 107 14.43 13.87 -6.88
N VAL A 108 13.14 14.21 -6.87
CA VAL A 108 12.69 15.59 -7.10
C VAL A 108 13.35 16.55 -6.09
N ILE A 109 13.33 16.22 -4.80
CA ILE A 109 13.95 17.07 -3.75
C ILE A 109 15.45 17.24 -4.01
N GLN A 110 16.15 16.17 -4.39
CA GLN A 110 17.59 16.19 -4.62
C GLN A 110 18.01 17.13 -5.75
N TYR A 111 17.16 17.31 -6.77
CA TYR A 111 17.47 18.12 -7.96
C TYR A 111 16.66 19.41 -8.07
N PHE A 112 15.76 19.68 -7.12
CA PHE A 112 14.89 20.85 -7.19
C PHE A 112 15.62 22.16 -6.87
N ASP A 113 16.44 22.17 -5.84
CA ASP A 113 17.23 23.31 -5.40
C ASP A 113 18.40 22.81 -4.53
N ASP A 114 19.62 23.23 -4.81
CA ASP A 114 20.85 22.84 -4.08
C ASP A 114 20.78 23.18 -2.57
N GLY A 115 19.97 24.16 -2.19
CA GLY A 115 19.74 24.56 -0.79
C GLY A 115 18.62 23.79 -0.07
N LEU A 116 17.79 23.04 -0.81
CA LEU A 116 16.66 22.31 -0.24
C LEU A 116 17.12 20.93 0.24
N LYS A 117 17.05 20.71 1.55
CA LYS A 117 17.36 19.41 2.16
C LYS A 117 16.20 18.98 3.04
N PRO A 118 15.80 17.71 2.95
CA PRO A 118 14.81 17.19 3.87
C PRO A 118 15.37 17.18 5.30
N THR A 119 14.53 17.45 6.28
CA THR A 119 14.85 17.28 7.68
C THR A 119 15.09 15.81 8.01
N THR A 120 15.67 15.50 9.16
CA THR A 120 15.82 14.12 9.65
C THR A 120 14.48 13.38 9.68
N PHE A 121 13.41 14.06 10.12
CA PHE A 121 12.07 13.49 10.17
C PHE A 121 11.52 13.17 8.77
N GLU A 122 11.59 14.12 7.84
CA GLU A 122 11.14 13.94 6.44
C GLU A 122 11.95 12.85 5.74
N SER A 123 13.26 12.82 5.96
CA SER A 123 14.15 11.77 5.43
C SER A 123 13.76 10.38 5.96
N GLY A 124 13.42 10.29 7.26
CA GLY A 124 12.94 9.06 7.88
C GLY A 124 11.59 8.61 7.29
N ALA A 125 10.65 9.54 7.12
CA ALA A 125 9.32 9.25 6.55
C ALA A 125 9.42 8.80 5.09
N LEU A 126 10.22 9.47 4.25
CA LEU A 126 10.46 9.05 2.86
C LEU A 126 11.14 7.67 2.78
N LEU A 127 12.12 7.41 3.64
CA LEU A 127 12.78 6.10 3.70
C LEU A 127 11.81 5.00 4.17
N ALA A 128 10.89 5.33 5.08
CA ALA A 128 9.83 4.42 5.51
C ALA A 128 8.92 4.03 4.33
N GLY A 129 8.47 5.01 3.52
CA GLY A 129 7.68 4.73 2.33
C GLY A 129 8.41 3.83 1.32
N ILE A 130 9.69 4.13 1.02
CA ILE A 130 10.52 3.26 0.16
C ILE A 130 10.59 1.83 0.75
N THR A 131 10.82 1.72 2.05
CA THR A 131 10.94 0.42 2.75
C THR A 131 9.64 -0.38 2.67
N MET A 132 8.49 0.27 2.78
CA MET A 132 7.17 -0.35 2.68
C MET A 132 6.92 -0.92 1.28
N ASP A 133 7.03 -0.09 0.24
CA ASP A 133 6.73 -0.47 -1.14
C ASP A 133 7.69 -1.52 -1.68
N THR A 134 8.93 -1.50 -1.22
CA THR A 134 9.96 -2.47 -1.62
C THR A 134 9.98 -3.73 -0.76
N LYS A 135 9.08 -3.87 0.21
CA LYS A 135 9.12 -4.96 1.20
C LYS A 135 10.54 -5.12 1.78
N HIS A 136 11.03 -4.06 2.40
CA HIS A 136 12.40 -4.01 2.95
C HIS A 136 13.49 -4.25 1.90
N PHE A 137 13.39 -3.59 0.74
CA PHE A 137 14.33 -3.70 -0.39
C PHE A 137 14.41 -5.11 -1.00
N SER A 138 13.36 -5.91 -0.85
CA SER A 138 13.26 -7.26 -1.41
C SER A 138 12.49 -7.30 -2.74
N PHE A 139 11.74 -6.24 -3.07
CA PHE A 139 10.85 -6.20 -4.25
C PHE A 139 11.01 -4.88 -5.01
N ASN A 140 10.87 -4.92 -6.35
CA ASN A 140 10.91 -3.75 -7.24
C ASN A 140 12.06 -2.77 -6.95
N THR A 141 13.22 -3.27 -6.54
CA THR A 141 14.34 -2.46 -6.09
C THR A 141 15.38 -2.32 -7.20
N GLY A 142 15.60 -1.10 -7.64
CA GLY A 142 16.62 -0.76 -8.66
C GLY A 142 17.78 0.05 -8.07
N ALA A 143 18.76 0.41 -8.90
CA ALA A 143 19.88 1.26 -8.50
C ALA A 143 19.39 2.61 -7.96
N ARG A 144 18.40 3.24 -8.60
CA ARG A 144 17.79 4.51 -8.17
C ARG A 144 17.20 4.42 -6.77
N THR A 145 16.59 3.28 -6.41
CA THR A 145 16.04 3.06 -5.05
C THR A 145 17.14 3.14 -3.99
N PHE A 146 18.29 2.50 -4.24
CA PHE A 146 19.44 2.56 -3.32
C PHE A 146 20.09 3.94 -3.29
N GLU A 147 20.14 4.66 -4.39
CA GLU A 147 20.63 6.04 -4.46
C GLU A 147 19.74 6.98 -3.64
N ALA A 148 18.42 6.88 -3.80
CA ALA A 148 17.45 7.62 -2.98
C ALA A 148 17.59 7.29 -1.50
N ALA A 149 17.66 6.00 -1.13
CA ALA A 149 17.87 5.57 0.25
C ALA A 149 19.21 6.09 0.82
N SER A 150 20.29 6.06 0.02
CA SER A 150 21.59 6.61 0.40
C SER A 150 21.53 8.14 0.65
N TYR A 151 20.82 8.87 -0.22
CA TYR A 151 20.60 10.31 -0.05
C TYR A 151 19.86 10.61 1.26
N LEU A 152 18.76 9.88 1.53
CA LEU A 152 17.98 10.04 2.76
C LEU A 152 18.80 9.71 4.02
N ARG A 153 19.63 8.67 3.95
CA ARG A 153 20.56 8.32 5.04
C ARG A 153 21.57 9.45 5.33
N ARG A 154 22.12 10.07 4.29
CA ARG A 154 23.03 11.24 4.45
C ARG A 154 22.33 12.45 5.07
N ASN A 155 21.01 12.59 4.88
CA ASN A 155 20.19 13.64 5.46
C ASN A 155 19.57 13.25 6.83
N GLY A 156 20.05 12.17 7.46
CA GLY A 156 19.74 11.81 8.83
C GLY A 156 18.64 10.78 9.03
N ALA A 157 18.10 10.18 7.95
CA ALA A 157 17.18 9.04 8.11
C ALA A 157 17.85 7.91 8.91
N ASP A 158 17.17 7.37 9.92
CA ASP A 158 17.67 6.28 10.74
C ASP A 158 16.83 5.01 10.56
N ASN A 159 17.49 3.91 10.21
CA ASN A 159 16.81 2.63 9.98
C ASN A 159 16.10 2.08 11.22
N THR A 160 16.61 2.38 12.42
CA THR A 160 15.96 1.96 13.66
C THR A 160 14.64 2.68 13.86
N THR A 161 14.63 3.99 13.63
CA THR A 161 13.41 4.81 13.68
C THR A 161 12.41 4.35 12.61
N VAL A 162 12.87 4.09 11.38
CA VAL A 162 12.01 3.54 10.32
C VAL A 162 11.41 2.19 10.74
N LYS A 163 12.23 1.29 11.30
CA LYS A 163 11.75 0.00 11.80
C LYS A 163 10.71 0.14 12.91
N MET A 164 10.88 1.12 13.81
CA MET A 164 9.90 1.40 14.87
C MET A 164 8.54 1.82 14.33
N MET A 165 8.48 2.53 13.20
CA MET A 165 7.22 2.94 12.56
C MET A 165 6.37 1.74 12.07
N PHE A 166 6.99 0.57 11.87
CA PHE A 166 6.34 -0.65 11.38
C PHE A 166 6.22 -1.75 12.43
N GLN A 167 6.46 -1.42 13.69
CA GLN A 167 6.29 -2.41 14.76
C GLN A 167 4.82 -2.71 14.99
N ASP A 168 4.47 -4.00 14.92
CA ASP A 168 3.17 -4.48 15.35
C ASP A 168 3.09 -4.50 16.89
N ASP A 169 1.90 -4.28 17.41
CA ASP A 169 1.61 -4.63 18.80
C ASP A 169 1.54 -6.17 18.97
N MET A 170 1.70 -6.64 20.20
CA MET A 170 1.73 -8.07 20.51
C MET A 170 0.42 -8.78 20.12
N GLN A 171 -0.72 -8.10 20.17
CA GLN A 171 -2.01 -8.70 19.82
C GLN A 171 -2.13 -8.90 18.32
N THR A 172 -1.77 -7.90 17.53
CA THR A 172 -1.70 -7.97 16.06
C THR A 172 -0.78 -9.09 15.61
N TYR A 173 0.43 -9.18 16.21
CA TYR A 173 1.37 -10.27 15.93
C TYR A 173 0.76 -11.65 16.23
N ARG A 174 0.16 -11.83 17.42
CA ARG A 174 -0.47 -13.11 17.81
C ARG A 174 -1.62 -13.49 16.88
N ASN A 175 -2.44 -12.51 16.49
CA ASN A 175 -3.54 -12.73 15.58
C ASN A 175 -3.05 -13.22 14.23
N ARG A 176 -2.03 -12.56 13.66
CA ARG A 176 -1.40 -12.96 12.40
C ARG A 176 -0.77 -14.34 12.49
N ALA A 177 -0.03 -14.62 13.56
CA ALA A 177 0.59 -15.94 13.79
C ALA A 177 -0.44 -17.07 13.81
N LYS A 178 -1.61 -16.86 14.44
CA LYS A 178 -2.70 -17.86 14.42
C LYS A 178 -3.25 -18.10 13.02
N VAL A 179 -3.37 -17.05 12.20
CA VAL A 179 -3.83 -17.20 10.81
C VAL A 179 -2.80 -17.99 10.00
N VAL A 180 -1.51 -17.73 10.18
CA VAL A 180 -0.43 -18.47 9.51
C VAL A 180 -0.38 -19.93 9.98
N GLU A 181 -0.50 -20.21 11.29
CA GLU A 181 -0.51 -21.55 11.87
C GLU A 181 -1.67 -22.42 11.34
N ASN A 182 -2.82 -21.82 11.10
CA ASN A 182 -4.02 -22.52 10.62
C ASN A 182 -4.05 -22.73 9.10
N ALA A 183 -2.99 -22.37 8.38
CA ALA A 183 -2.96 -22.48 6.93
C ALA A 183 -2.96 -23.95 6.48
N ILE A 184 -3.84 -24.25 5.53
CA ILE A 184 -3.89 -25.54 4.83
C ILE A 184 -3.07 -25.40 3.55
N ILE A 185 -2.09 -26.29 3.36
CA ILE A 185 -1.21 -26.30 2.21
C ILE A 185 -1.68 -27.35 1.22
N MET A 186 -2.01 -26.92 0.01
CA MET A 186 -2.35 -27.81 -1.12
C MET A 186 -1.08 -28.38 -1.79
N GLU A 187 -1.24 -29.44 -2.57
CA GLU A 187 -0.12 -30.17 -3.21
C GLU A 187 0.81 -29.29 -4.05
N GLN A 188 0.29 -28.25 -4.69
CA GLN A 188 1.09 -27.35 -5.56
C GLN A 188 1.76 -26.21 -4.78
N GLY A 189 1.85 -26.30 -3.46
CA GLY A 189 2.43 -25.23 -2.64
C GLY A 189 1.54 -23.97 -2.52
N ILE A 190 0.23 -24.15 -2.64
CA ILE A 190 -0.75 -23.08 -2.43
C ILE A 190 -1.27 -23.17 -1.00
N ALA A 191 -1.11 -22.11 -0.23
CA ALA A 191 -1.63 -22.02 1.13
C ALA A 191 -2.97 -21.29 1.17
N ILE A 192 -3.93 -21.84 1.88
CA ILE A 192 -5.24 -21.20 2.16
C ILE A 192 -5.41 -21.11 3.67
N SER A 193 -5.76 -19.93 4.17
CA SER A 193 -6.09 -19.71 5.58
C SER A 193 -7.26 -18.75 5.72
N ALA A 194 -7.86 -18.72 6.91
CA ALA A 194 -8.92 -17.79 7.25
C ALA A 194 -8.67 -17.15 8.61
N CYS A 195 -9.04 -15.88 8.73
CA CYS A 195 -9.05 -15.21 10.02
C CYS A 195 -10.15 -15.81 10.90
N PRO A 196 -9.86 -16.16 12.16
CA PRO A 196 -10.86 -16.60 13.12
C PRO A 196 -12.00 -15.58 13.28
N ALA A 197 -13.22 -16.08 13.49
CA ALA A 197 -14.37 -15.23 13.73
C ALA A 197 -14.15 -14.32 14.96
N GLY A 198 -14.61 -13.07 14.87
CA GLY A 198 -14.47 -12.08 15.95
C GLY A 198 -13.08 -11.47 16.10
N MET A 199 -12.14 -11.72 15.18
CA MET A 199 -10.85 -11.06 15.14
C MET A 199 -11.00 -9.62 14.66
N GLU A 200 -10.33 -8.66 15.33
CA GLU A 200 -10.27 -7.27 14.92
C GLU A 200 -9.26 -7.05 13.77
N ALA A 201 -9.41 -5.97 13.03
CA ALA A 201 -8.51 -5.55 11.93
C ALA A 201 -8.25 -6.66 10.86
N THR A 202 -9.25 -7.50 10.60
CA THR A 202 -9.12 -8.74 9.82
C THR A 202 -8.54 -8.55 8.43
N ASN A 203 -8.88 -7.47 7.72
CA ASN A 203 -8.38 -7.22 6.36
C ASN A 203 -6.87 -6.98 6.32
N LEU A 204 -6.34 -6.20 7.27
CA LEU A 204 -4.90 -5.94 7.38
C LEU A 204 -4.16 -7.22 7.78
N ILE A 205 -4.67 -7.93 8.80
CA ILE A 205 -4.09 -9.19 9.27
C ILE A 205 -4.09 -10.23 8.13
N ALA A 206 -5.18 -10.34 7.37
CA ALA A 206 -5.26 -11.25 6.23
C ALA A 206 -4.21 -10.94 5.16
N ALA A 207 -4.03 -9.66 4.81
CA ALA A 207 -3.02 -9.24 3.85
C ALA A 207 -1.60 -9.54 4.35
N GLN A 208 -1.30 -9.21 5.62
CA GLN A 208 -0.01 -9.49 6.24
C GLN A 208 0.26 -10.99 6.38
N ALA A 209 -0.73 -11.79 6.76
CA ALA A 209 -0.60 -13.24 6.85
C ALA A 209 -0.38 -13.89 5.47
N ALA A 210 -1.05 -13.37 4.43
CA ALA A 210 -0.80 -13.83 3.07
C ALA A 210 0.64 -13.51 2.62
N ASP A 211 1.16 -12.32 2.94
CA ASP A 211 2.56 -11.97 2.67
C ASP A 211 3.55 -12.85 3.47
N GLU A 212 3.22 -13.22 4.71
CA GLU A 212 4.06 -14.08 5.55
C GLU A 212 4.07 -15.53 5.04
N LEU A 213 2.94 -16.06 4.63
CA LEU A 213 2.81 -17.42 4.10
C LEU A 213 3.67 -17.64 2.85
N VAL A 214 3.72 -16.72 1.89
CA VAL A 214 4.55 -16.89 0.69
C VAL A 214 6.06 -16.83 0.97
N ASN A 215 6.47 -16.36 2.15
CA ASN A 215 7.87 -16.40 2.58
C ASN A 215 8.27 -17.76 3.18
N ILE A 216 7.33 -18.67 3.39
CA ILE A 216 7.60 -20.02 3.90
C ILE A 216 8.05 -20.91 2.74
N LYS A 217 9.17 -21.62 2.94
CA LYS A 217 9.74 -22.52 1.92
C LYS A 217 8.71 -23.55 1.45
N GLY A 218 8.52 -23.62 0.15
CA GLY A 218 7.59 -24.55 -0.49
C GLY A 218 6.20 -23.95 -0.75
N ILE A 219 5.90 -22.73 -0.28
CA ILE A 219 4.69 -22.01 -0.62
C ILE A 219 4.98 -21.07 -1.79
N GLN A 220 4.24 -21.22 -2.88
CA GLN A 220 4.33 -20.42 -4.09
C GLN A 220 3.26 -19.35 -4.17
N ALA A 221 2.09 -19.64 -3.61
CA ALA A 221 0.98 -18.69 -3.50
C ALA A 221 0.21 -18.89 -2.20
N SER A 222 -0.41 -17.85 -1.72
CA SER A 222 -1.25 -17.87 -0.51
C SER A 222 -2.53 -17.08 -0.71
N PHE A 223 -3.60 -17.55 -0.09
CA PHE A 223 -4.88 -16.88 -0.03
C PHE A 223 -5.37 -16.87 1.41
N VAL A 224 -5.66 -15.67 1.93
CA VAL A 224 -6.18 -15.51 3.28
C VAL A 224 -7.52 -14.82 3.23
N LEU A 225 -8.52 -15.45 3.87
CA LEU A 225 -9.88 -14.97 3.92
C LEU A 225 -10.15 -14.26 5.25
N ALA A 226 -10.89 -13.15 5.19
CA ALA A 226 -11.27 -12.37 6.36
C ALA A 226 -12.75 -11.95 6.25
N GLU A 227 -13.51 -12.19 7.30
CA GLU A 227 -14.90 -11.76 7.40
C GLU A 227 -15.00 -10.36 8.02
N ARG A 228 -15.73 -9.46 7.34
CA ARG A 228 -16.09 -8.16 7.88
C ARG A 228 -17.56 -7.85 7.55
N GLY A 229 -18.42 -7.94 8.55
CA GLY A 229 -19.87 -7.82 8.36
C GLY A 229 -20.41 -8.96 7.48
N GLN A 230 -21.07 -8.65 6.39
CA GLN A 230 -21.63 -9.62 5.44
C GLN A 230 -20.72 -9.83 4.20
N VAL A 231 -19.45 -9.43 4.30
CA VAL A 231 -18.51 -9.52 3.19
C VAL A 231 -17.28 -10.33 3.62
N ILE A 232 -16.91 -11.30 2.81
CA ILE A 232 -15.64 -12.02 2.94
C ILE A 232 -14.65 -11.43 1.95
N TYR A 233 -13.56 -10.92 2.50
CA TYR A 233 -12.41 -10.40 1.75
C TYR A 233 -11.40 -11.52 1.56
N ILE A 234 -10.82 -11.61 0.39
CA ILE A 234 -9.76 -12.56 0.06
C ILE A 234 -8.53 -11.78 -0.34
N SER A 235 -7.42 -12.01 0.34
CA SER A 235 -6.10 -11.46 0.00
C SER A 235 -5.25 -12.56 -0.61
N GLY A 236 -4.83 -12.38 -1.86
CA GLY A 236 -3.96 -13.32 -2.60
C GLY A 236 -2.56 -12.75 -2.78
N ARG A 237 -1.54 -13.60 -2.58
CA ARG A 237 -0.11 -13.31 -2.81
C ARG A 237 0.55 -14.45 -3.54
N SER A 238 1.58 -14.15 -4.36
CA SER A 238 2.42 -15.18 -4.97
C SER A 238 3.85 -14.69 -5.24
N LEU A 239 4.75 -15.62 -5.48
CA LEU A 239 6.12 -15.33 -5.91
C LEU A 239 6.25 -15.09 -7.42
N GLY A 240 5.13 -15.19 -8.18
CA GLY A 240 5.06 -14.85 -9.59
C GLY A 240 4.72 -15.99 -10.54
N ASP A 241 5.02 -17.26 -10.19
CA ASP A 241 4.73 -18.41 -11.04
C ASP A 241 3.20 -18.73 -11.12
N ILE A 242 2.49 -18.47 -10.01
CA ILE A 242 1.04 -18.59 -9.92
C ILE A 242 0.42 -17.20 -10.00
N SER A 243 -0.47 -16.95 -10.96
CA SER A 243 -1.19 -15.69 -11.06
C SER A 243 -2.38 -15.66 -10.10
N VAL A 244 -2.21 -15.01 -8.94
CA VAL A 244 -3.33 -14.81 -8.00
C VAL A 244 -4.41 -13.90 -8.58
N GLN A 245 -4.05 -13.02 -9.52
CA GLN A 245 -4.99 -12.18 -10.25
C GLN A 245 -6.01 -13.04 -11.02
N LEU A 246 -5.55 -13.95 -11.89
CA LEU A 246 -6.42 -14.77 -12.72
C LEU A 246 -7.32 -15.70 -11.87
N ILE A 247 -6.83 -16.15 -10.72
CA ILE A 247 -7.60 -16.94 -9.77
C ILE A 247 -8.73 -16.10 -9.18
N LEU A 248 -8.41 -14.90 -8.68
CA LEU A 248 -9.39 -14.06 -8.00
C LEU A 248 -10.32 -13.30 -8.95
N GLU A 249 -9.96 -13.08 -10.21
CA GLU A 249 -10.86 -12.56 -11.25
C GLU A 249 -12.06 -13.48 -11.49
N LYS A 250 -11.89 -14.80 -11.36
CA LYS A 250 -13.00 -15.78 -11.44
C LYS A 250 -14.01 -15.61 -10.29
N LEU A 251 -13.60 -14.93 -9.21
CA LEU A 251 -14.45 -14.60 -8.05
C LEU A 251 -14.91 -13.14 -8.06
N GLY A 252 -14.75 -12.43 -9.19
CA GLY A 252 -15.12 -11.02 -9.32
C GLY A 252 -14.11 -10.07 -8.66
N GLY A 253 -12.91 -10.55 -8.34
CA GLY A 253 -11.81 -9.77 -7.80
C GLY A 253 -10.91 -9.18 -8.87
N GLY A 254 -9.71 -8.72 -8.47
CA GLY A 254 -8.71 -8.18 -9.38
C GLY A 254 -7.44 -7.82 -8.65
N GLY A 255 -6.47 -7.31 -9.41
CA GLY A 255 -5.16 -6.91 -8.89
C GLY A 255 -4.05 -7.07 -9.92
N HIS A 256 -2.91 -7.55 -9.45
CA HIS A 256 -1.74 -7.89 -10.27
C HIS A 256 -1.42 -9.38 -10.14
N GLN A 257 -0.53 -9.86 -11.01
CA GLN A 257 -0.12 -11.27 -11.04
C GLN A 257 0.24 -11.83 -9.66
N SER A 258 1.02 -11.08 -8.86
CA SER A 258 1.53 -11.49 -7.56
C SER A 258 0.75 -10.98 -6.35
N ILE A 259 -0.14 -10.00 -6.53
CA ILE A 259 -0.94 -9.38 -5.47
C ILE A 259 -2.33 -9.10 -6.01
N ALA A 260 -3.34 -9.73 -5.44
CA ALA A 260 -4.73 -9.54 -5.84
C ALA A 260 -5.68 -9.68 -4.66
N GLY A 261 -6.92 -9.21 -4.82
CA GLY A 261 -7.98 -9.31 -3.83
C GLY A 261 -9.33 -9.57 -4.45
N ALA A 262 -10.23 -10.16 -3.67
CA ALA A 262 -11.64 -10.34 -4.04
C ALA A 262 -12.55 -10.08 -2.83
N GLN A 263 -13.81 -9.82 -3.11
CA GLN A 263 -14.86 -9.62 -2.11
C GLN A 263 -16.07 -10.47 -2.47
N LEU A 264 -16.47 -11.33 -1.57
CA LEU A 264 -17.68 -12.16 -1.71
C LEU A 264 -18.73 -11.67 -0.72
N LYS A 265 -19.92 -11.38 -1.23
CA LYS A 265 -21.05 -10.91 -0.42
C LYS A 265 -22.05 -12.04 -0.22
N ASP A 266 -22.70 -12.02 0.93
CA ASP A 266 -23.80 -12.95 1.24
C ASP A 266 -23.41 -14.44 1.13
N VAL A 267 -22.18 -14.78 1.53
CA VAL A 267 -21.68 -16.16 1.55
C VAL A 267 -21.07 -16.47 2.92
N THR A 268 -21.10 -17.74 3.30
CA THR A 268 -20.41 -18.24 4.50
C THR A 268 -18.90 -18.39 4.25
N MET A 269 -18.10 -18.47 5.31
CA MET A 269 -16.66 -18.70 5.20
C MET A 269 -16.36 -20.02 4.47
N ASP A 270 -17.09 -21.09 4.80
CA ASP A 270 -16.92 -22.42 4.17
C ASP A 270 -17.25 -22.37 2.67
N GLU A 271 -18.30 -21.66 2.28
CA GLU A 271 -18.66 -21.45 0.89
C GLU A 271 -17.61 -20.63 0.15
N ALA A 272 -17.06 -19.59 0.78
CA ALA A 272 -15.99 -18.78 0.21
C ALA A 272 -14.71 -19.61 -0.03
N ILE A 273 -14.32 -20.45 0.93
CA ILE A 273 -13.19 -21.38 0.81
C ILE A 273 -13.43 -22.38 -0.32
N SER A 274 -14.66 -22.93 -0.43
CA SER A 274 -15.01 -23.86 -1.51
C SER A 274 -14.88 -23.20 -2.89
N ARG A 275 -15.48 -22.02 -3.08
CA ARG A 275 -15.40 -21.25 -4.33
C ARG A 275 -13.96 -20.89 -4.70
N LEU A 276 -13.15 -20.50 -3.72
CA LEU A 276 -11.74 -20.22 -3.92
C LEU A 276 -10.97 -21.47 -4.36
N THR A 277 -11.21 -22.59 -3.69
CA THR A 277 -10.58 -23.88 -4.02
C THR A 277 -10.95 -24.35 -5.44
N GLU A 278 -12.20 -24.19 -5.84
CA GLU A 278 -12.66 -24.49 -7.21
C GLU A 278 -11.96 -23.58 -8.23
N SER A 279 -11.83 -22.29 -7.94
CA SER A 279 -11.13 -21.33 -8.79
C SER A 279 -9.65 -21.67 -8.96
N ILE A 280 -8.96 -22.05 -7.86
CA ILE A 280 -7.56 -22.51 -7.87
C ILE A 280 -7.44 -23.77 -8.75
N ASN A 281 -8.29 -24.77 -8.54
CA ASN A 281 -8.24 -26.03 -9.29
C ASN A 281 -8.50 -25.80 -10.79
N SER A 282 -9.43 -24.91 -11.14
CA SER A 282 -9.68 -24.52 -12.53
C SER A 282 -8.46 -23.87 -13.16
N TYR A 283 -7.81 -22.92 -12.45
CA TYR A 283 -6.60 -22.26 -12.92
C TYR A 283 -5.46 -23.25 -13.17
N LEU A 284 -5.24 -24.19 -12.22
CA LEU A 284 -4.17 -25.20 -12.34
C LEU A 284 -4.40 -26.15 -13.51
N LYS A 285 -5.64 -26.55 -13.79
CA LYS A 285 -5.97 -27.37 -14.97
C LYS A 285 -5.66 -26.62 -16.27
N GLU A 286 -6.10 -25.37 -16.39
CA GLU A 286 -5.83 -24.53 -17.57
C GLU A 286 -4.33 -24.26 -17.79
N ALA A 287 -3.52 -24.22 -16.72
CA ALA A 287 -2.07 -24.05 -16.79
C ALA A 287 -1.33 -25.32 -17.24
N HIS A 288 -1.88 -26.51 -16.94
CA HIS A 288 -1.31 -27.79 -17.36
C HIS A 288 -1.65 -28.16 -18.82
N GLU A 289 -2.67 -27.53 -19.42
CA GLU A 289 -3.10 -27.76 -20.81
C GLU A 289 -2.36 -26.85 -21.83
N LYS A 290 -1.56 -25.90 -21.35
CA LYS A 290 -0.71 -25.01 -22.17
C LYS A 290 0.76 -25.44 -22.15
#